data_b6bc330c975f0c167d030690be41859a
#
_entry.id   b6bc330c975f0c167d030690be41859a
#
_cell.length_a   1.000
_cell.length_b   1.000
_cell.length_c   1.000
_cell.angle_alpha   90.00
_cell.angle_beta   90.00
_cell.angle_gamma   90.00
#
_symmetry.space_group_name_H-M   'P 1'
#
loop_
_entity.id
_entity.type
_entity.pdbx_description
1 polymer ?
#
loop_
_entity_poly.entity_id
_entity_poly.type
_entity_poly.pdbx_seq_one_letter_code
_entity_poly.pdbx_strand_id
1 'polypeptide(L)'
;MKRSFYYLITIVFVLCISAGKRPTTLFLAGDSTMADKTELKESPERGWGQVLPTYFTEKLAIENHAKNGRSTRSFITEGRWDTLISRVQKGDIVIIQFGHNDAKKEDNTRYADTTVYRYNLMRMVHAVLVHVNELYV
;
A
#
# COMPACT_ATOMS: atom_id res chain seq x y z
N MET A 1 40.68 11.36 -29.92
CA MET A 1 39.94 11.85 -28.75
C MET A 1 38.49 12.19 -29.04
N LYS A 2 38.12 12.93 -30.10
CA LYS A 2 36.71 13.32 -30.38
C LYS A 2 35.77 12.10 -30.65
N ARG A 3 36.18 11.06 -31.33
CA ARG A 3 35.34 9.88 -31.61
C ARG A 3 34.96 9.08 -30.36
N SER A 4 35.88 8.90 -29.40
CA SER A 4 35.57 8.22 -28.12
C SER A 4 34.54 8.98 -27.26
N PHE A 5 34.57 10.33 -27.32
CA PHE A 5 33.61 11.17 -26.59
C PHE A 5 32.19 11.00 -27.12
N TYR A 6 31.99 10.91 -28.43
CA TYR A 6 30.66 10.65 -29.03
C TYR A 6 30.11 9.28 -28.67
N TYR A 7 30.93 8.24 -28.64
CA TYR A 7 30.50 6.90 -28.21
C TYR A 7 30.07 6.88 -26.74
N LEU A 8 30.78 7.59 -25.87
CA LEU A 8 30.41 7.73 -24.45
C LEU A 8 29.05 8.41 -24.28
N ILE A 9 28.80 9.51 -25.01
CA ILE A 9 27.50 10.22 -24.99
C ILE A 9 26.37 9.32 -25.52
N THR A 10 26.61 8.56 -26.59
CA THR A 10 25.61 7.66 -27.16
C THR A 10 25.26 6.54 -26.19
N ILE A 11 26.25 5.96 -25.49
CA ILE A 11 26.02 4.90 -24.47
C ILE A 11 25.21 5.45 -23.30
N VAL A 12 25.53 6.63 -22.79
CA VAL A 12 24.79 7.27 -21.70
C VAL A 12 23.35 7.57 -22.12
N PHE A 13 23.12 8.04 -23.35
CA PHE A 13 21.79 8.31 -23.87
C PHE A 13 20.94 7.04 -24.05
N VAL A 14 21.53 5.94 -24.52
CA VAL A 14 20.86 4.64 -24.66
C VAL A 14 20.53 4.04 -23.30
N LEU A 15 21.39 4.20 -22.29
CA LEU A 15 21.11 3.75 -20.92
C LEU A 15 19.95 4.53 -20.27
N CYS A 16 19.77 5.82 -20.61
CA CYS A 16 18.65 6.62 -20.10
C CYS A 16 17.29 6.25 -20.72
N ILE A 17 17.27 5.68 -21.93
CA ILE A 17 16.01 5.33 -22.63
C ILE A 17 15.44 3.98 -22.14
N SER A 18 16.24 3.17 -21.46
CA SER A 18 15.84 1.82 -20.99
C SER A 18 15.19 1.80 -19.59
N ALA A 19 14.83 2.94 -19.02
CA ALA A 19 14.01 2.99 -17.80
C ALA A 19 12.57 2.60 -18.15
N GLY A 20 12.32 1.30 -18.35
CA GLY A 20 10.98 0.76 -18.51
C GLY A 20 10.11 1.23 -17.33
N LYS A 21 8.85 1.59 -17.60
CA LYS A 21 7.88 1.90 -16.53
C LYS A 21 7.87 0.70 -15.56
N ARG A 22 8.12 0.96 -14.28
CA ARG A 22 7.94 -0.08 -13.27
C ARG A 22 6.49 -0.58 -13.30
N PRO A 23 6.24 -1.84 -12.98
CA PRO A 23 4.87 -2.34 -12.88
C PRO A 23 4.12 -1.56 -11.78
N THR A 24 2.83 -1.31 -12.03
CA THR A 24 1.90 -0.76 -11.03
C THR A 24 1.85 -1.69 -9.82
N THR A 25 1.94 -1.13 -8.62
CA THR A 25 1.77 -1.89 -7.37
C THR A 25 0.40 -1.61 -6.77
N LEU A 26 -0.29 -2.67 -6.34
CA LEU A 26 -1.52 -2.61 -5.58
C LEU A 26 -1.19 -2.81 -4.09
N PHE A 27 -1.32 -1.75 -3.30
CA PHE A 27 -1.14 -1.79 -1.86
C PHE A 27 -2.48 -2.06 -1.15
N LEU A 28 -2.47 -2.96 -0.17
CA LEU A 28 -3.65 -3.31 0.61
C LEU A 28 -3.45 -2.88 2.06
N ALA A 29 -4.32 -1.99 2.57
CA ALA A 29 -4.36 -1.53 3.94
C ALA A 29 -5.66 -1.98 4.59
N GLY A 30 -5.60 -2.83 5.62
CA GLY A 30 -6.82 -3.36 6.21
C GLY A 30 -6.60 -4.19 7.48
N ASP A 31 -7.70 -4.80 7.90
CA ASP A 31 -7.77 -5.62 9.09
C ASP A 31 -7.66 -7.15 8.80
N SER A 32 -8.20 -7.96 9.71
CA SER A 32 -8.13 -9.43 9.63
C SER A 32 -8.86 -10.04 8.44
N THR A 33 -9.85 -9.37 7.87
CA THR A 33 -10.59 -9.88 6.72
C THR A 33 -9.77 -9.84 5.42
N MET A 34 -8.77 -8.95 5.38
CA MET A 34 -7.85 -8.76 4.26
C MET A 34 -6.47 -9.40 4.49
N ALA A 35 -6.02 -9.48 5.76
CA ALA A 35 -4.66 -9.85 6.13
C ALA A 35 -4.27 -11.29 5.76
N ASP A 36 -2.99 -11.50 5.50
CA ASP A 36 -2.40 -12.82 5.37
C ASP A 36 -2.53 -13.63 6.66
N LYS A 37 -2.87 -14.90 6.54
CA LYS A 37 -2.96 -15.87 7.65
C LYS A 37 -1.76 -16.80 7.57
N THR A 38 -1.00 -16.86 8.64
CA THR A 38 0.20 -17.69 8.75
C THR A 38 -0.09 -19.06 9.38
N GLU A 39 -1.11 -19.14 10.24
CA GLU A 39 -1.49 -20.35 11.01
C GLU A 39 -2.36 -21.31 10.17
N LEU A 40 -1.88 -21.65 8.97
CA LEU A 40 -2.66 -22.40 7.98
C LEU A 40 -2.97 -23.84 8.39
N LYS A 41 -2.19 -24.41 9.32
CA LYS A 41 -2.41 -25.78 9.84
C LYS A 41 -3.54 -25.84 10.86
N GLU A 42 -3.76 -24.75 11.60
CA GLU A 42 -4.73 -24.66 12.68
C GLU A 42 -6.09 -24.11 12.20
N SER A 43 -6.08 -23.31 11.15
CA SER A 43 -7.30 -22.72 10.59
C SER A 43 -7.23 -22.61 9.06
N PRO A 44 -8.29 -23.05 8.35
CA PRO A 44 -8.39 -22.88 6.89
C PRO A 44 -8.69 -21.42 6.48
N GLU A 45 -8.86 -20.52 7.44
CA GLU A 45 -9.19 -19.12 7.19
C GLU A 45 -8.13 -18.43 6.34
N ARG A 46 -8.59 -17.64 5.37
CA ARG A 46 -7.76 -16.78 4.52
C ARG A 46 -8.32 -15.37 4.51
N GLY A 47 -7.45 -14.38 4.58
CA GLY A 47 -7.84 -13.02 4.22
C GLY A 47 -7.98 -12.91 2.70
N TRP A 48 -8.94 -12.12 2.23
CA TRP A 48 -9.14 -11.98 0.78
C TRP A 48 -7.92 -11.36 0.08
N GLY A 49 -7.16 -10.48 0.77
CA GLY A 49 -5.92 -9.93 0.24
C GLY A 49 -4.83 -10.97 0.01
N GLN A 50 -4.82 -12.07 0.79
CA GLN A 50 -3.89 -13.19 0.64
C GLN A 50 -4.15 -13.99 -0.64
N VAL A 51 -5.41 -14.13 -1.03
CA VAL A 51 -5.80 -14.87 -2.25
C VAL A 51 -5.89 -13.99 -3.48
N LEU A 52 -5.96 -12.69 -3.31
CA LEU A 52 -6.13 -11.73 -4.40
C LEU A 52 -5.08 -11.89 -5.52
N PRO A 53 -3.78 -12.15 -5.25
CA PRO A 53 -2.77 -12.32 -6.28
C PRO A 53 -3.08 -13.42 -7.29
N THR A 54 -3.85 -14.45 -6.91
CA THR A 54 -4.20 -15.56 -7.81
C THR A 54 -5.15 -15.13 -8.95
N TYR A 55 -5.77 -13.98 -8.84
CA TYR A 55 -6.72 -13.45 -9.83
C TYR A 55 -6.10 -12.43 -10.79
N PHE A 56 -4.83 -12.08 -10.59
CA PHE A 56 -4.12 -11.12 -11.43
C PHE A 56 -2.97 -11.77 -12.18
N THR A 57 -2.63 -11.17 -13.33
CA THR A 57 -1.45 -11.56 -14.10
C THR A 57 -0.17 -11.02 -13.45
N GLU A 58 0.98 -11.54 -13.84
CA GLU A 58 2.31 -11.14 -13.32
C GLU A 58 2.65 -9.64 -13.49
N LYS A 59 1.83 -8.89 -14.23
CA LYS A 59 2.06 -7.45 -14.48
C LYS A 59 1.65 -6.54 -13.32
N LEU A 60 0.94 -7.07 -12.31
CA LEU A 60 0.51 -6.32 -11.13
C LEU A 60 1.23 -6.87 -9.89
N ALA A 61 2.09 -6.08 -9.28
CA ALA A 61 2.63 -6.38 -7.97
C ALA A 61 1.57 -6.10 -6.89
N ILE A 62 1.44 -6.99 -5.88
CA ILE A 62 0.49 -6.81 -4.78
C ILE A 62 1.27 -6.84 -3.47
N GLU A 63 1.17 -5.77 -2.68
CA GLU A 63 1.75 -5.67 -1.34
C GLU A 63 0.64 -5.62 -0.29
N ASN A 64 0.48 -6.71 0.46
CA ASN A 64 -0.53 -6.82 1.50
C ASN A 64 0.02 -6.36 2.86
N HIS A 65 -0.30 -5.14 3.26
CA HIS A 65 0.06 -4.55 4.56
C HIS A 65 -1.01 -4.76 5.63
N ALA A 66 -2.16 -5.37 5.27
CA ALA A 66 -3.23 -5.63 6.22
C ALA A 66 -2.76 -6.49 7.40
N LYS A 67 -3.31 -6.24 8.59
CA LYS A 67 -2.90 -6.92 9.82
C LYS A 67 -4.11 -7.26 10.70
N ASN A 68 -4.15 -8.50 11.19
CA ASN A 68 -5.19 -8.95 12.10
C ASN A 68 -5.40 -7.99 13.28
N GLY A 69 -6.68 -7.68 13.57
CA GLY A 69 -7.07 -6.90 14.73
C GLY A 69 -6.83 -5.38 14.62
N ARG A 70 -6.40 -4.85 13.48
CA ARG A 70 -6.13 -3.41 13.34
C ARG A 70 -7.39 -2.65 12.94
N SER A 71 -7.53 -1.48 13.55
CA SER A 71 -8.47 -0.41 13.20
C SER A 71 -7.74 0.69 12.44
N THR A 72 -8.46 1.71 11.95
CA THR A 72 -7.81 2.91 11.40
C THR A 72 -6.88 3.55 12.41
N ARG A 73 -7.31 3.65 13.70
CA ARG A 73 -6.51 4.20 14.80
C ARG A 73 -5.22 3.41 14.97
N SER A 74 -5.31 2.12 15.27
CA SER A 74 -4.12 1.31 15.58
C SER A 74 -3.20 1.15 14.37
N PHE A 75 -3.72 1.07 13.16
CA PHE A 75 -2.91 1.01 11.94
C PHE A 75 -2.06 2.28 11.74
N ILE A 76 -2.61 3.44 12.08
CA ILE A 76 -1.89 4.72 12.05
C ILE A 76 -0.90 4.81 13.22
N THR A 77 -1.33 4.56 14.46
CA THR A 77 -0.50 4.76 15.65
C THR A 77 0.68 3.79 15.75
N GLU A 78 0.57 2.61 15.14
CA GLU A 78 1.67 1.64 15.02
C GLU A 78 2.65 1.97 13.89
N GLY A 79 2.49 3.08 13.17
CA GLY A 79 3.36 3.46 12.04
C GLY A 79 3.17 2.60 10.78
N ARG A 80 2.16 1.73 10.74
CA ARG A 80 1.90 0.84 9.59
C ARG A 80 1.47 1.63 8.36
N TRP A 81 0.65 2.66 8.59
CA TRP A 81 0.25 3.56 7.52
C TRP A 81 1.44 4.31 6.94
N ASP A 82 2.33 4.84 7.78
CA ASP A 82 3.51 5.58 7.33
C ASP A 82 4.47 4.67 6.55
N THR A 83 4.62 3.41 6.98
CA THR A 83 5.39 2.39 6.27
C THR A 83 4.81 2.11 4.88
N LEU A 84 3.48 1.97 4.75
CA LEU A 84 2.84 1.72 3.47
C LEU A 84 2.98 2.93 2.55
N ILE A 85 2.59 4.13 3.03
CA ILE A 85 2.53 5.32 2.20
C ILE A 85 3.91 5.76 1.69
N SER A 86 4.97 5.51 2.46
CA SER A 86 6.35 5.81 2.04
C SER A 86 6.81 4.99 0.82
N ARG A 87 6.10 3.91 0.48
CA ARG A 87 6.41 3.04 -0.67
C ARG A 87 5.56 3.36 -1.89
N VAL A 88 4.40 4.02 -1.69
CA VAL A 88 3.46 4.37 -2.75
C VAL A 88 4.09 5.40 -3.68
N GLN A 89 3.94 5.19 -4.98
CA GLN A 89 4.44 6.09 -6.03
C GLN A 89 3.35 6.37 -7.06
N LYS A 90 3.59 7.35 -7.90
CA LYS A 90 2.71 7.68 -9.00
C LYS A 90 2.36 6.45 -9.86
N GLY A 91 1.07 6.26 -10.10
CA GLY A 91 0.54 5.12 -10.87
C GLY A 91 0.24 3.88 -10.03
N ASP A 92 0.50 3.89 -8.71
CA ASP A 92 0.09 2.83 -7.81
C ASP A 92 -1.37 2.96 -7.39
N ILE A 93 -1.91 1.88 -6.85
CA ILE A 93 -3.28 1.78 -6.36
C ILE A 93 -3.23 1.39 -4.88
N VAL A 94 -4.06 2.03 -4.04
CA VAL A 94 -4.20 1.67 -2.63
C VAL A 94 -5.66 1.31 -2.34
N ILE A 95 -5.90 0.12 -1.80
CA ILE A 95 -7.20 -0.28 -1.26
C ILE A 95 -7.16 -0.18 0.26
N ILE A 96 -8.13 0.53 0.84
CA ILE A 96 -8.25 0.77 2.28
C ILE A 96 -9.54 0.11 2.77
N GLN A 97 -9.44 -0.81 3.76
CA GLN A 97 -10.60 -1.49 4.36
C GLN A 97 -10.43 -1.62 5.88
N PHE A 98 -11.20 -0.84 6.62
CA PHE A 98 -11.29 -0.88 8.09
C PHE A 98 -12.73 -0.69 8.54
N GLY A 99 -13.00 -0.91 9.84
CA GLY A 99 -14.28 -0.61 10.48
C GLY A 99 -14.60 -1.58 11.62
N HIS A 100 -14.43 -2.89 11.42
CA HIS A 100 -14.78 -3.90 12.41
C HIS A 100 -14.09 -3.67 13.76
N ASN A 101 -12.80 -3.34 13.75
CA ASN A 101 -12.03 -3.08 14.97
C ASN A 101 -12.22 -1.65 15.49
N ASP A 102 -12.54 -0.70 14.62
CA ASP A 102 -12.87 0.67 15.01
C ASP A 102 -14.13 0.73 15.88
N ALA A 103 -15.08 -0.19 15.69
CA ALA A 103 -16.32 -0.26 16.45
C ALA A 103 -16.17 -0.84 17.88
N LYS A 104 -15.01 -1.33 18.28
CA LYS A 104 -14.78 -2.00 19.57
C LYS A 104 -14.57 -1.01 20.70
N LYS A 105 -15.67 -0.51 21.27
CA LYS A 105 -15.68 0.53 22.32
C LYS A 105 -14.91 0.16 23.58
N GLU A 106 -14.80 -1.12 23.88
CA GLU A 106 -14.09 -1.68 25.03
C GLU A 106 -12.57 -1.66 24.87
N ASP A 107 -12.06 -1.37 23.67
CA ASP A 107 -10.62 -1.36 23.37
C ASP A 107 -10.14 0.02 22.90
N ASN A 108 -9.65 0.79 23.85
CA ASN A 108 -9.18 2.17 23.61
C ASN A 108 -8.02 2.27 22.61
N THR A 109 -7.30 1.19 22.36
CA THR A 109 -6.19 1.16 21.39
C THR A 109 -6.69 1.05 19.96
N ARG A 110 -7.89 0.51 19.77
CA ARG A 110 -8.53 0.28 18.46
C ARG A 110 -9.75 1.17 18.22
N TYR A 111 -10.50 1.46 19.28
CA TYR A 111 -11.75 2.19 19.12
C TYR A 111 -11.54 3.56 18.46
N ALA A 112 -12.34 3.81 17.45
CA ALA A 112 -12.50 5.11 16.82
C ALA A 112 -14.01 5.37 16.68
N ASP A 113 -14.52 6.41 17.32
CA ASP A 113 -15.88 6.83 17.07
C ASP A 113 -16.08 7.28 15.62
N THR A 114 -17.31 7.54 15.22
CA THR A 114 -17.64 7.88 13.82
C THR A 114 -16.84 9.09 13.30
N THR A 115 -16.60 10.09 14.16
CA THR A 115 -15.86 11.31 13.80
C THR A 115 -14.38 10.99 13.58
N VAL A 116 -13.77 10.28 14.51
CA VAL A 116 -12.36 9.87 14.44
C VAL A 116 -12.14 8.90 13.29
N TYR A 117 -13.03 7.91 13.12
CA TYR A 117 -12.97 6.96 12.02
C TYR A 117 -12.98 7.66 10.65
N ARG A 118 -13.96 8.56 10.45
CA ARG A 118 -14.08 9.36 9.23
C ARG A 118 -12.82 10.21 8.99
N TYR A 119 -12.33 10.89 10.03
CA TYR A 119 -11.12 11.70 9.95
C TYR A 119 -9.90 10.85 9.54
N ASN A 120 -9.72 9.68 10.15
CA ASN A 120 -8.63 8.77 9.82
C ASN A 120 -8.68 8.31 8.35
N LEU A 121 -9.87 7.90 7.86
CA LEU A 121 -10.02 7.53 6.45
C LEU A 121 -9.73 8.69 5.50
N MET A 122 -10.25 9.88 5.79
CA MET A 122 -9.97 11.06 4.96
C MET A 122 -8.48 11.38 4.90
N ARG A 123 -7.79 11.31 6.05
CA ARG A 123 -6.34 11.51 6.13
C ARG A 123 -5.58 10.48 5.29
N MET A 124 -5.97 9.20 5.37
CA MET A 124 -5.36 8.13 4.58
C MET A 124 -5.58 8.37 3.07
N VAL A 125 -6.79 8.65 2.64
CA VAL A 125 -7.11 8.93 1.23
C VAL A 125 -6.33 10.14 0.72
N HIS A 126 -6.30 11.24 1.49
CA HIS A 126 -5.55 12.43 1.12
C HIS A 126 -4.05 12.14 0.94
N ALA A 127 -3.44 11.38 1.85
CA ALA A 127 -2.04 11.00 1.73
C ALA A 127 -1.76 10.19 0.45
N VAL A 128 -2.65 9.25 0.08
CA VAL A 128 -2.54 8.51 -1.18
C VAL A 128 -2.61 9.46 -2.37
N LEU A 129 -3.60 10.38 -2.41
CA LEU A 129 -3.77 11.31 -3.53
C LEU A 129 -2.55 12.21 -3.72
N VAL A 130 -1.91 12.65 -2.65
CA VAL A 130 -0.66 13.42 -2.71
C VAL A 130 0.46 12.60 -3.37
N HIS A 131 0.61 11.32 -2.99
CA HIS A 131 1.69 10.48 -3.51
C HIS A 131 1.47 10.03 -4.96
N VAL A 132 0.22 9.67 -5.33
CA VAL A 132 -0.06 9.15 -6.69
C VAL A 132 -0.18 10.24 -7.75
N ASN A 133 -0.61 11.45 -7.38
CA ASN A 133 -0.88 12.55 -8.31
C ASN A 133 0.21 13.62 -8.32
N GLU A 134 1.24 13.54 -7.43
CA GLU A 134 2.22 14.62 -7.25
C GLU A 134 1.50 16.00 -7.11
N LEU A 135 0.47 16.05 -6.26
CA LEU A 135 -0.19 17.31 -5.94
C LEU A 135 0.81 18.21 -5.17
N TYR A 136 1.53 19.01 -5.92
CA TYR A 136 2.27 20.13 -5.34
C TYR A 136 1.25 21.17 -4.86
N VAL A 137 1.23 21.40 -3.57
CA VAL A 137 0.54 22.54 -2.97
C VAL A 137 1.52 23.70 -2.89
#